data_ab4bd3623daa6fa4aebe46d249e5cebd
#
_entry.id   ab4bd3623daa6fa4aebe46d249e5cebd
#
_cell.length_a   1.000
_cell.length_b   1.000
_cell.length_c   1.000
_cell.angle_alpha   90.00
_cell.angle_beta   90.00
_cell.angle_gamma   90.00
#
_symmetry.space_group_name_H-M   'P 1'
#
loop_
_entity.id
_entity.type
_entity.pdbx_description
1 polymer ?
#
loop_
_entity_poly.entity_id
_entity_poly.type
_entity_poly.pdbx_seq_one_letter_code
_entity_poly.pdbx_strand_id
1 'polypeptide(L)'
;MYNGGIFVIIFITCQMLGSQSQECVSRQEVQSTLRHVHKLLSAHETSFLQSVRSLRKKLNLLHNNTIKHSGNTAICLAPNPPANGRMLGQVFRVGHEVHFLCNPGFQLSGPETRECLDSLSWSGEEPTCKMVDAGTDNNPTSSMPTSTSSPSPPSVSAYVRPARCIELQGAVHCTCEQGYSISSQDRSLCTDIDECELFRMTQPGRLCLHACVNTAGSYYCQCPTGYSVSKDNRSCQDIDECERGAHNCTKEQVCVNTFGGHRCMVVECPRFRNASYIKTSPLQCERNPCVQGNKACLQAPVSINFHFMSLVSNMSTPRVLFRVSAARILGDALRFGLLGNRGAGHFTLQRSSRQSGELLLVEPVQGPATLEAEVEMSELERRTLLGRYVTKVTLFVSPYSF
;
A
#
# COMPACT_ATOMS: atom_id res chain seq x y z
N MET A 1 -21.20 2.89 36.50
CA MET A 1 -22.63 2.90 36.82
C MET A 1 -23.52 2.95 35.56
N TYR A 2 -23.22 2.21 34.50
CA TYR A 2 -24.04 2.21 33.25
C TYR A 2 -24.51 0.81 32.79
N ASN A 3 -24.26 -0.22 33.62
CA ASN A 3 -24.64 -1.60 33.27
C ASN A 3 -26.02 -2.06 33.78
N GLY A 4 -26.73 -1.23 34.54
CA GLY A 4 -28.05 -1.58 35.10
C GLY A 4 -29.24 -1.37 34.15
N GLY A 5 -29.12 -0.39 33.24
CA GLY A 5 -30.24 0.02 32.36
C GLY A 5 -30.52 -0.94 31.21
N ILE A 6 -29.48 -1.54 30.63
CA ILE A 6 -29.63 -2.44 29.50
C ILE A 6 -30.27 -3.78 29.91
N PHE A 7 -29.96 -4.27 31.11
CA PHE A 7 -30.53 -5.52 31.60
C PHE A 7 -32.02 -5.39 31.98
N VAL A 8 -32.45 -4.21 32.42
CA VAL A 8 -33.88 -3.95 32.73
C VAL A 8 -34.72 -3.88 31.45
N ILE A 9 -34.18 -3.28 30.40
CA ILE A 9 -34.87 -3.18 29.08
C ILE A 9 -35.01 -4.57 28.44
N ILE A 10 -33.99 -5.43 28.50
CA ILE A 10 -34.06 -6.81 27.96
C ILE A 10 -35.08 -7.66 28.75
N PHE A 11 -35.18 -7.46 30.08
CA PHE A 11 -36.15 -8.18 30.91
C PHE A 11 -37.60 -7.74 30.68
N ILE A 12 -37.82 -6.43 30.46
CA ILE A 12 -39.17 -5.88 30.19
C ILE A 12 -39.64 -6.27 28.78
N THR A 13 -38.77 -6.30 27.80
CA THR A 13 -39.14 -6.76 26.45
C THR A 13 -39.44 -8.27 26.38
N CYS A 14 -38.82 -9.07 27.24
CA CYS A 14 -39.10 -10.52 27.30
C CYS A 14 -40.47 -10.81 27.96
N GLN A 15 -40.98 -9.94 28.81
CA GLN A 15 -42.30 -10.13 29.47
C GLN A 15 -43.48 -9.65 28.59
N MET A 16 -43.25 -8.77 27.61
CA MET A 16 -44.33 -8.23 26.76
C MET A 16 -44.60 -9.02 25.51
N LEU A 17 -43.78 -10.00 25.15
CA LEU A 17 -43.98 -10.90 23.99
C LEU A 17 -44.38 -12.29 24.49
N GLY A 18 -45.56 -12.37 25.08
CA GLY A 18 -46.20 -13.64 25.38
C GLY A 18 -46.63 -14.35 24.13
N SER A 19 -45.98 -15.44 23.83
CA SER A 19 -46.38 -16.59 22.99
C SER A 19 -45.28 -17.03 22.00
N GLN A 20 -44.69 -18.10 22.36
CA GLN A 20 -43.82 -19.08 21.71
C GLN A 20 -42.44 -19.16 22.37
N SER A 21 -42.16 -20.39 22.82
CA SER A 21 -40.96 -20.83 23.52
C SER A 21 -39.64 -20.38 22.89
N GLN A 22 -39.17 -19.19 23.24
CA GLN A 22 -37.77 -18.81 23.14
C GLN A 22 -37.21 -18.90 24.56
N GLU A 23 -36.34 -19.88 24.80
CA GLU A 23 -35.59 -20.00 26.04
C GLU A 23 -34.84 -18.70 26.30
N CYS A 24 -35.30 -17.95 27.31
CA CYS A 24 -34.59 -16.77 27.77
C CYS A 24 -33.28 -17.22 28.40
N VAL A 25 -32.18 -16.85 27.73
CA VAL A 25 -30.82 -17.13 28.22
C VAL A 25 -30.67 -16.65 29.65
N SER A 26 -30.33 -17.54 30.59
CA SER A 26 -30.23 -17.20 31.99
C SER A 26 -29.08 -16.23 32.25
N ARG A 27 -29.21 -15.35 33.26
CA ARG A 27 -28.15 -14.39 33.66
C ARG A 27 -26.82 -15.11 33.95
N GLN A 28 -26.88 -16.34 34.45
CA GLN A 28 -25.71 -17.14 34.73
C GLN A 28 -25.02 -17.62 33.43
N GLU A 29 -25.78 -17.96 32.41
CA GLU A 29 -25.27 -18.35 31.11
C GLU A 29 -24.56 -17.19 30.38
N VAL A 30 -25.13 -15.99 30.43
CA VAL A 30 -24.50 -14.77 29.87
C VAL A 30 -23.21 -14.45 30.62
N GLN A 31 -23.19 -14.57 31.96
CA GLN A 31 -21.97 -14.33 32.72
C GLN A 31 -20.91 -15.41 32.51
N SER A 32 -21.29 -16.66 32.25
CA SER A 32 -20.36 -17.71 31.95
C SER A 32 -19.74 -17.54 30.56
N THR A 33 -20.54 -17.18 29.56
CA THR A 33 -20.06 -16.87 28.20
C THR A 33 -19.17 -15.64 28.17
N LEU A 34 -19.51 -14.58 28.89
CA LEU A 34 -18.66 -13.40 29.01
C LEU A 34 -17.30 -13.72 29.68
N ARG A 35 -17.27 -14.54 30.71
CA ARG A 35 -16.01 -15.01 31.32
C ARG A 35 -15.21 -15.88 30.34
N HIS A 36 -15.88 -16.74 29.58
CA HIS A 36 -15.23 -17.56 28.57
C HIS A 36 -14.62 -16.73 27.44
N VAL A 37 -15.36 -15.77 26.90
CA VAL A 37 -14.87 -14.82 25.90
C VAL A 37 -13.71 -13.99 26.42
N HIS A 38 -13.78 -13.49 27.64
CA HIS A 38 -12.67 -12.74 28.25
C HIS A 38 -11.41 -13.59 28.41
N LYS A 39 -11.56 -14.86 28.80
CA LYS A 39 -10.44 -15.82 28.89
C LYS A 39 -9.83 -16.13 27.52
N LEU A 40 -10.65 -16.25 26.47
CA LEU A 40 -10.18 -16.47 25.11
C LEU A 40 -9.44 -15.23 24.57
N LEU A 41 -9.94 -14.03 24.82
CA LEU A 41 -9.30 -12.77 24.41
C LEU A 41 -7.94 -12.61 25.08
N SER A 42 -7.84 -12.83 26.39
CA SER A 42 -6.54 -12.73 27.09
C SER A 42 -5.55 -13.81 26.68
N ALA A 43 -6.01 -15.03 26.35
CA ALA A 43 -5.16 -16.08 25.80
C ALA A 43 -4.67 -15.73 24.38
N HIS A 44 -5.51 -15.12 23.56
CA HIS A 44 -5.15 -14.68 22.22
C HIS A 44 -4.15 -13.51 22.25
N GLU A 45 -4.34 -12.57 23.18
CA GLU A 45 -3.44 -11.45 23.39
C GLU A 45 -2.04 -11.90 23.85
N THR A 46 -1.98 -12.84 24.78
CA THR A 46 -0.70 -13.42 25.22
C THR A 46 0.02 -14.19 24.12
N SER A 47 -0.73 -14.95 23.30
CA SER A 47 -0.19 -15.66 22.14
C SER A 47 0.34 -14.69 21.07
N PHE A 48 -0.39 -13.61 20.80
CA PHE A 48 0.04 -12.57 19.86
C PHE A 48 1.32 -11.89 20.33
N LEU A 49 1.39 -11.48 21.60
CA LEU A 49 2.59 -10.88 22.18
C LEU A 49 3.80 -11.82 22.16
N GLN A 50 3.59 -13.13 22.37
CA GLN A 50 4.65 -14.12 22.22
C GLN A 50 5.15 -14.23 20.77
N SER A 51 4.25 -14.22 19.80
CA SER A 51 4.58 -14.26 18.37
C SER A 51 5.38 -13.03 17.94
N VAL A 52 4.98 -11.82 18.39
CA VAL A 52 5.71 -10.57 18.14
C VAL A 52 7.11 -10.61 18.76
N ARG A 53 7.26 -11.11 19.98
CA ARG A 53 8.57 -11.28 20.64
C ARG A 53 9.46 -12.29 19.89
N SER A 54 8.90 -13.38 19.39
CA SER A 54 9.60 -14.37 18.58
C SER A 54 10.08 -13.78 17.25
N LEU A 55 9.23 -13.03 16.55
CA LEU A 55 9.57 -12.33 15.32
C LEU A 55 10.68 -11.31 15.54
N ARG A 56 10.62 -10.54 16.64
CA ARG A 56 11.68 -9.58 17.00
C ARG A 56 13.01 -10.27 17.28
N LYS A 57 13.01 -11.45 17.95
CA LYS A 57 14.21 -12.26 18.14
C LYS A 57 14.78 -12.76 16.81
N LYS A 58 13.92 -13.26 15.90
CA LYS A 58 14.35 -13.70 14.57
C LYS A 58 14.93 -12.54 13.74
N LEU A 59 14.31 -11.37 13.80
CA LEU A 59 14.81 -10.17 13.12
C LEU A 59 16.19 -9.76 13.64
N ASN A 60 16.39 -9.77 14.96
CA ASN A 60 17.68 -9.48 15.57
C ASN A 60 18.76 -10.53 15.21
N LEU A 61 18.37 -11.82 15.11
CA LEU A 61 19.29 -12.88 14.66
C LEU A 61 19.65 -12.71 13.18
N LEU A 62 18.70 -12.36 12.31
CA LEU A 62 18.98 -12.06 10.91
C LEU A 62 19.89 -10.83 10.78
N HIS A 63 19.61 -9.77 11.52
CA HIS A 63 20.42 -8.57 11.54
C HIS A 63 21.86 -8.87 11.99
N ASN A 64 22.04 -9.64 13.06
CA ASN A 64 23.37 -10.05 13.56
C ASN A 64 24.07 -11.03 12.60
N ASN A 65 23.33 -11.89 11.89
CA ASN A 65 23.91 -12.81 10.90
C ASN A 65 24.31 -12.08 9.62
N THR A 66 23.55 -11.05 9.19
CA THR A 66 23.93 -10.21 8.05
C THR A 66 25.20 -9.44 8.32
N ILE A 67 25.40 -9.01 9.57
CA ILE A 67 26.67 -8.37 10.01
C ILE A 67 27.84 -9.37 10.05
N LYS A 68 27.59 -10.66 10.36
CA LYS A 68 28.64 -11.68 10.43
C LYS A 68 29.04 -12.28 9.08
N HIS A 69 28.17 -12.24 8.06
CA HIS A 69 28.45 -12.78 6.72
C HIS A 69 28.93 -11.74 5.70
N SER A 70 28.93 -10.45 6.05
CA SER A 70 29.63 -9.44 5.26
C SER A 70 31.09 -9.43 5.68
N GLY A 71 31.91 -10.19 4.99
CA GLY A 71 33.35 -10.18 5.15
C GLY A 71 33.85 -8.75 5.02
N ASN A 72 34.66 -8.33 6.00
CA ASN A 72 35.57 -7.17 6.01
C ASN A 72 35.04 -5.91 5.28
N THR A 73 33.89 -5.41 5.63
CA THR A 73 33.46 -4.07 5.22
C THR A 73 33.94 -3.09 6.29
N ALA A 74 35.12 -2.59 6.09
CA ALA A 74 35.67 -1.47 6.83
C ALA A 74 34.70 -0.26 6.68
N ILE A 75 34.28 0.31 7.81
CA ILE A 75 33.27 1.38 7.88
C ILE A 75 33.93 2.57 8.62
N CYS A 76 33.89 3.75 8.01
CA CYS A 76 34.25 4.99 8.68
C CYS A 76 33.28 5.34 9.80
N LEU A 77 33.75 6.02 10.83
CA LEU A 77 32.88 6.61 11.83
C LEU A 77 31.97 7.65 11.16
N ALA A 78 30.67 7.69 11.51
CA ALA A 78 29.76 8.69 10.97
C ALA A 78 30.29 10.11 11.23
N PRO A 79 30.49 10.95 10.19
CA PRO A 79 30.93 12.31 10.39
C PRO A 79 29.78 13.16 10.98
N ASN A 80 30.15 14.19 11.75
CA ASN A 80 29.16 15.11 12.29
C ASN A 80 28.70 16.08 11.21
N PRO A 81 27.40 16.38 11.12
CA PRO A 81 26.91 17.46 10.26
C PRO A 81 27.46 18.81 10.77
N PRO A 82 27.84 19.73 9.87
CA PRO A 82 28.33 21.04 10.27
C PRO A 82 27.24 21.84 10.99
N ALA A 83 27.62 22.65 11.96
CA ALA A 83 26.74 23.61 12.62
C ALA A 83 26.07 24.49 11.53
N ASN A 84 24.75 24.69 11.58
CA ASN A 84 23.97 25.40 10.56
C ASN A 84 24.01 24.77 9.17
N GLY A 85 24.20 23.44 9.12
CA GLY A 85 24.16 22.65 7.90
C GLY A 85 23.59 21.26 8.13
N ARG A 86 23.63 20.46 7.09
CA ARG A 86 23.18 19.05 7.10
C ARG A 86 24.12 18.20 6.27
N MET A 87 24.15 16.92 6.59
CA MET A 87 24.88 15.91 5.85
C MET A 87 23.87 15.03 5.08
N LEU A 88 24.22 14.70 3.84
CA LEU A 88 23.50 13.74 3.00
C LEU A 88 24.39 12.51 2.82
N GLY A 89 23.79 11.33 3.00
CA GLY A 89 24.48 10.03 2.95
C GLY A 89 24.29 9.28 4.27
N GLN A 90 24.00 7.99 4.17
CA GLN A 90 23.79 7.10 5.32
C GLN A 90 24.69 5.86 5.26
N VAL A 91 25.53 5.75 4.23
CA VAL A 91 26.43 4.61 4.02
C VAL A 91 27.86 5.09 4.20
N PHE A 92 28.53 4.58 5.22
CA PHE A 92 29.88 5.01 5.62
C PHE A 92 30.95 3.94 5.36
N ARG A 93 30.78 3.15 4.28
CA ARG A 93 31.77 2.13 3.88
C ARG A 93 32.90 2.78 3.11
N VAL A 94 34.05 2.15 3.12
CA VAL A 94 35.20 2.55 2.29
C VAL A 94 34.76 2.70 0.83
N GLY A 95 35.14 3.80 0.19
CA GLY A 95 34.77 4.16 -1.18
C GLY A 95 33.40 4.83 -1.31
N HIS A 96 32.66 5.07 -0.21
CA HIS A 96 31.39 5.80 -0.25
C HIS A 96 31.59 7.25 0.17
N GLU A 97 30.81 8.12 -0.44
CA GLU A 97 30.85 9.57 -0.24
C GLU A 97 29.68 10.06 0.62
N VAL A 98 29.92 11.13 1.36
CA VAL A 98 28.90 11.92 2.05
C VAL A 98 29.01 13.37 1.61
N HIS A 99 27.88 14.05 1.49
CA HIS A 99 27.79 15.43 1.04
C HIS A 99 27.33 16.34 2.17
N PHE A 100 27.89 17.55 2.22
CA PHE A 100 27.57 18.54 3.24
C PHE A 100 26.93 19.76 2.59
N LEU A 101 25.86 20.25 3.20
CA LEU A 101 25.09 21.40 2.74
C LEU A 101 24.85 22.34 3.91
N CYS A 102 25.00 23.63 3.67
CA CYS A 102 24.65 24.66 4.66
C CYS A 102 23.19 25.08 4.55
N ASN A 103 22.60 25.51 5.66
CA ASN A 103 21.28 26.11 5.68
C ASN A 103 21.30 27.48 4.97
N PRO A 104 20.14 27.97 4.49
CA PRO A 104 20.05 29.28 3.88
C PRO A 104 20.65 30.38 4.78
N GLY A 105 21.48 31.26 4.19
CA GLY A 105 22.21 32.30 4.91
C GLY A 105 23.59 31.90 5.41
N PHE A 106 24.02 30.66 5.19
CA PHE A 106 25.35 30.16 5.54
C PHE A 106 26.08 29.62 4.31
N GLN A 107 27.37 29.86 4.23
CA GLN A 107 28.26 29.39 3.17
C GLN A 107 29.13 28.24 3.67
N LEU A 108 29.30 27.19 2.86
CA LEU A 108 30.14 26.05 3.16
C LEU A 108 31.62 26.47 3.01
N SER A 109 32.39 26.25 4.05
CA SER A 109 33.86 26.40 4.08
C SER A 109 34.46 25.01 4.29
N GLY A 110 35.16 24.51 3.29
CA GLY A 110 35.67 23.14 3.22
C GLY A 110 35.05 22.33 2.07
N PRO A 111 35.41 21.05 1.96
CA PRO A 111 34.94 20.20 0.89
C PRO A 111 33.42 19.90 1.02
N GLU A 112 32.68 20.02 -0.08
CA GLU A 112 31.26 19.67 -0.17
C GLU A 112 31.05 18.17 -0.05
N THR A 113 32.04 17.38 -0.48
CA THR A 113 31.98 15.92 -0.50
C THR A 113 33.21 15.34 0.19
N ARG A 114 33.00 14.32 1.03
CA ARG A 114 34.08 13.55 1.64
C ARG A 114 33.86 12.07 1.38
N GLU A 115 34.95 11.37 1.04
CA GLU A 115 34.96 9.93 0.78
C GLU A 115 35.55 9.19 1.97
N CYS A 116 34.99 8.05 2.33
CA CYS A 116 35.56 7.15 3.33
C CYS A 116 36.74 6.39 2.72
N LEU A 117 37.93 6.66 3.21
CA LEU A 117 39.19 6.07 2.72
C LEU A 117 39.47 4.70 3.35
N ASP A 118 40.37 3.93 2.75
CA ASP A 118 40.83 2.62 3.26
C ASP A 118 41.43 2.72 4.67
N SER A 119 41.92 3.90 5.05
CA SER A 119 42.43 4.23 6.41
C SER A 119 41.34 4.37 7.46
N LEU A 120 40.05 4.17 7.10
CA LEU A 120 38.88 4.41 7.94
C LEU A 120 38.74 5.86 8.42
N SER A 121 39.31 6.80 7.70
CA SER A 121 39.17 8.24 7.89
C SER A 121 38.49 8.88 6.69
N TRP A 122 37.85 10.02 6.90
CA TRP A 122 37.21 10.77 5.83
C TRP A 122 38.24 11.64 5.09
N SER A 123 38.11 11.69 3.75
CA SER A 123 38.98 12.55 2.91
C SER A 123 38.74 14.03 3.24
N GLY A 124 39.81 14.84 3.11
CA GLY A 124 39.78 16.30 3.33
C GLY A 124 39.48 16.70 4.78
N GLU A 125 39.36 18.01 5.00
CA GLU A 125 39.03 18.58 6.31
C GLU A 125 37.52 18.58 6.60
N GLU A 126 37.14 18.73 7.87
CA GLU A 126 35.77 18.79 8.31
C GLU A 126 35.11 20.10 7.84
N PRO A 127 34.05 20.07 7.04
CA PRO A 127 33.43 21.27 6.49
C PRO A 127 32.68 22.05 7.57
N THR A 128 32.65 23.37 7.45
CA THR A 128 31.93 24.28 8.37
C THR A 128 31.04 25.21 7.60
N CYS A 129 29.89 25.59 8.17
CA CYS A 129 28.99 26.58 7.60
C CYS A 129 29.17 27.91 8.30
N LYS A 130 29.66 28.91 7.58
CA LYS A 130 29.88 30.28 8.08
C LYS A 130 28.74 31.19 7.62
N MET A 131 28.32 32.12 8.50
CA MET A 131 27.32 33.12 8.14
C MET A 131 27.87 34.02 7.03
N VAL A 132 27.08 34.29 6.02
CA VAL A 132 27.42 35.26 4.96
C VAL A 132 27.18 36.63 5.55
N ASP A 133 28.24 37.37 5.93
CA ASP A 133 28.11 38.78 6.31
C ASP A 133 27.58 39.56 5.12
N ALA A 134 26.34 40.08 5.24
CA ALA A 134 25.77 40.99 4.30
C ALA A 134 26.49 42.34 4.38
N GLY A 135 27.54 42.49 3.58
CA GLY A 135 28.20 43.78 3.37
C GLY A 135 27.17 44.78 2.85
N THR A 136 26.97 45.81 3.63
CA THR A 136 26.20 47.02 3.33
C THR A 136 26.61 47.60 2.00
N ASP A 137 25.68 47.73 1.03
CA ASP A 137 25.69 48.82 0.10
C ASP A 137 24.25 49.20 -0.34
N ASN A 138 24.06 50.52 -0.23
CA ASN A 138 22.85 51.27 -0.36
C ASN A 138 22.37 51.44 -1.80
N ASN A 139 21.03 51.31 -2.01
CA ASN A 139 20.10 52.22 -2.70
C ASN A 139 20.23 52.42 -4.23
N PRO A 140 19.16 52.98 -4.89
CA PRO A 140 17.71 52.77 -4.73
C PRO A 140 16.93 52.62 -6.06
N THR A 141 15.65 52.31 -5.90
CA THR A 141 14.50 52.80 -6.71
C THR A 141 14.29 52.34 -8.14
N SER A 142 13.28 51.56 -8.41
CA SER A 142 12.10 52.07 -9.15
C SER A 142 11.08 50.98 -9.56
N SER A 143 9.85 51.21 -9.16
CA SER A 143 8.57 50.98 -9.88
C SER A 143 8.17 49.54 -10.30
N MET A 144 7.09 49.13 -9.63
CA MET A 144 6.05 48.22 -10.12
C MET A 144 5.54 48.62 -11.53
N PRO A 145 5.11 47.67 -12.35
CA PRO A 145 3.67 47.58 -12.57
C PRO A 145 3.10 46.17 -12.47
N THR A 146 1.94 46.11 -11.88
CA THR A 146 0.92 45.07 -11.90
C THR A 146 0.55 44.67 -13.33
N SER A 147 0.59 43.37 -13.64
CA SER A 147 -0.25 42.82 -14.70
C SER A 147 -0.48 41.34 -14.50
N THR A 148 -1.71 40.99 -14.27
CA THR A 148 -2.38 39.72 -14.33
C THR A 148 -2.12 39.04 -15.69
N SER A 149 -1.57 37.85 -15.71
CA SER A 149 -1.66 36.96 -16.87
C SER A 149 -1.49 35.51 -16.49
N SER A 150 -2.31 34.67 -17.10
CA SER A 150 -2.43 33.20 -17.05
C SER A 150 -1.09 32.48 -17.13
N PRO A 151 -0.98 31.24 -16.58
CA PRO A 151 0.28 30.46 -16.67
C PRO A 151 0.50 29.97 -18.09
N SER A 152 1.43 30.61 -18.78
CA SER A 152 2.06 30.12 -19.99
C SER A 152 3.08 29.03 -19.63
N PRO A 153 3.39 28.07 -20.52
CA PRO A 153 4.42 27.09 -20.28
C PRO A 153 5.77 27.77 -20.00
N PRO A 154 6.63 27.20 -19.13
CA PRO A 154 7.88 27.83 -18.73
C PRO A 154 8.75 28.09 -19.95
N SER A 155 9.12 29.32 -20.16
CA SER A 155 10.05 29.73 -21.21
C SER A 155 11.42 29.12 -20.97
N VAL A 156 12.16 28.81 -22.05
CA VAL A 156 13.53 28.21 -22.03
C VAL A 156 14.47 28.97 -21.07
N SER A 157 14.20 30.24 -20.76
CA SER A 157 14.97 31.03 -19.81
C SER A 157 14.85 30.62 -18.32
N ALA A 158 13.87 29.76 -17.97
CA ALA A 158 13.73 29.29 -16.58
C ALA A 158 14.75 28.19 -16.22
N TYR A 159 15.23 27.44 -17.19
CA TYR A 159 16.24 26.38 -17.04
C TYR A 159 17.68 26.90 -17.06
N VAL A 160 17.88 28.17 -17.42
CA VAL A 160 19.18 28.83 -17.43
C VAL A 160 19.09 30.15 -16.68
N ARG A 161 19.95 30.32 -15.69
CA ARG A 161 20.01 31.52 -14.83
C ARG A 161 21.41 32.05 -14.75
N PRO A 162 21.62 33.37 -14.49
CA PRO A 162 22.95 33.91 -14.24
C PRO A 162 23.53 33.32 -12.94
N ALA A 163 24.81 32.96 -12.96
CA ALA A 163 25.55 32.55 -11.76
C ALA A 163 25.83 33.77 -10.87
N ARG A 164 25.89 33.53 -9.56
CA ARG A 164 26.35 34.54 -8.61
C ARG A 164 27.87 34.41 -8.49
N CYS A 165 28.59 35.35 -9.10
CA CYS A 165 30.05 35.33 -9.10
C CYS A 165 30.60 36.37 -8.12
N ILE A 166 31.59 36.00 -7.32
CA ILE A 166 32.37 36.90 -6.42
C ILE A 166 33.83 36.76 -6.75
N GLU A 167 34.55 37.88 -6.73
CA GLU A 167 36.00 37.89 -6.89
C GLU A 167 36.68 37.80 -5.51
N LEU A 168 37.44 36.72 -5.29
CA LEU A 168 38.20 36.48 -4.08
C LEU A 168 39.64 36.25 -4.46
N GLN A 169 40.54 37.09 -3.95
CA GLN A 169 42.01 36.99 -4.16
C GLN A 169 42.43 36.87 -5.64
N GLY A 170 41.73 37.59 -6.53
CA GLY A 170 42.00 37.57 -7.97
C GLY A 170 41.44 36.36 -8.73
N ALA A 171 40.66 35.53 -8.07
CA ALA A 171 39.90 34.43 -8.70
C ALA A 171 38.40 34.66 -8.62
N VAL A 172 37.72 34.43 -9.73
CA VAL A 172 36.22 34.54 -9.81
C VAL A 172 35.62 33.21 -9.40
N HIS A 173 34.83 33.23 -8.31
CA HIS A 173 34.08 32.08 -7.83
C HIS A 173 32.58 32.30 -8.13
N CYS A 174 32.00 31.40 -8.93
CA CYS A 174 30.60 31.42 -9.28
C CYS A 174 29.83 30.32 -8.56
N THR A 175 28.64 30.65 -8.09
CA THR A 175 27.71 29.72 -7.42
C THR A 175 26.35 29.78 -8.08
N CYS A 176 25.63 28.65 -8.02
CA CYS A 176 24.25 28.55 -8.51
C CYS A 176 23.27 28.42 -7.35
N GLU A 177 22.00 28.73 -7.62
CA GLU A 177 20.91 28.44 -6.70
C GLU A 177 20.68 26.91 -6.63
N GLN A 178 20.00 26.47 -5.58
CA GLN A 178 19.66 25.05 -5.40
C GLN A 178 18.89 24.52 -6.61
N GLY A 179 19.23 23.31 -7.07
CA GLY A 179 18.66 22.70 -8.26
C GLY A 179 19.36 23.10 -9.57
N TYR A 180 20.38 23.95 -9.51
CA TYR A 180 21.16 24.40 -10.68
C TYR A 180 22.64 24.10 -10.50
N SER A 181 23.32 23.83 -11.60
CA SER A 181 24.78 23.65 -11.67
C SER A 181 25.42 24.66 -12.61
N ILE A 182 26.70 24.99 -12.37
CA ILE A 182 27.43 25.87 -13.28
C ILE A 182 27.51 25.22 -14.66
N SER A 183 27.16 25.99 -15.70
CA SER A 183 27.22 25.53 -17.08
C SER A 183 28.66 25.20 -17.48
N SER A 184 28.82 24.04 -18.14
CA SER A 184 30.11 23.63 -18.70
C SER A 184 30.58 24.53 -19.86
N GLN A 185 29.66 25.23 -20.49
CA GLN A 185 29.93 26.09 -21.65
C GLN A 185 30.23 27.54 -21.24
N ASP A 186 29.55 28.05 -20.21
CA ASP A 186 29.72 29.42 -19.72
C ASP A 186 29.58 29.43 -18.20
N ARG A 187 30.68 29.73 -17.50
CA ARG A 187 30.76 29.79 -16.03
C ARG A 187 29.94 30.93 -15.42
N SER A 188 29.49 31.87 -16.23
CA SER A 188 28.59 32.96 -15.79
C SER A 188 27.13 32.53 -15.73
N LEU A 189 26.82 31.31 -16.21
CA LEU A 189 25.47 30.76 -16.27
C LEU A 189 25.33 29.50 -15.44
N CYS A 190 24.16 29.35 -14.84
CA CYS A 190 23.71 28.16 -14.15
C CYS A 190 22.66 27.45 -15.01
N THR A 191 22.81 26.16 -15.21
CA THR A 191 21.83 25.31 -15.90
C THR A 191 21.11 24.45 -14.88
N ASP A 192 19.85 24.19 -15.14
CA ASP A 192 19.03 23.29 -14.33
C ASP A 192 19.68 21.90 -14.26
N ILE A 193 19.57 21.28 -13.10
CA ILE A 193 19.94 19.88 -12.88
C ILE A 193 18.70 19.04 -13.17
N ASP A 194 18.74 18.27 -14.28
CA ASP A 194 17.69 17.27 -14.53
C ASP A 194 17.86 16.10 -13.57
N GLU A 195 17.17 16.13 -12.42
CA GLU A 195 17.26 15.07 -11.43
C GLU A 195 16.70 13.76 -11.98
N CYS A 196 15.70 13.82 -12.85
CA CYS A 196 15.11 12.63 -13.45
C CYS A 196 16.14 11.87 -14.31
N GLU A 197 16.94 12.57 -15.09
CA GLU A 197 17.99 11.99 -15.91
C GLU A 197 19.20 11.56 -15.07
N LEU A 198 19.62 12.38 -14.13
CA LEU A 198 20.74 12.10 -13.23
C LEU A 198 20.54 10.79 -12.46
N PHE A 199 19.35 10.61 -11.86
CA PHE A 199 19.03 9.39 -11.11
C PHE A 199 18.78 8.17 -12.00
N ARG A 200 18.35 8.37 -13.24
CA ARG A 200 18.24 7.28 -14.21
C ARG A 200 19.59 6.66 -14.54
N MET A 201 20.65 7.51 -14.63
CA MET A 201 21.99 7.09 -15.05
C MET A 201 22.85 6.56 -13.91
N THR A 202 22.68 7.07 -12.67
CA THR A 202 23.69 6.91 -11.63
C THR A 202 23.29 5.97 -10.48
N GLN A 203 22.00 5.57 -10.33
CA GLN A 203 21.58 4.82 -9.15
C GLN A 203 20.65 3.65 -9.45
N PRO A 204 20.76 2.53 -8.69
CA PRO A 204 19.86 1.39 -8.80
C PRO A 204 18.47 1.64 -8.19
N GLY A 205 18.07 2.90 -7.88
CA GLY A 205 16.79 3.27 -7.30
C GLY A 205 16.07 4.31 -8.16
N ARG A 206 14.81 4.06 -8.50
CA ARG A 206 13.98 5.05 -9.19
C ARG A 206 13.65 6.21 -8.25
N LEU A 207 13.80 7.44 -8.72
CA LEU A 207 13.42 8.64 -7.99
C LEU A 207 11.89 8.69 -7.75
N CYS A 208 11.13 8.32 -8.78
CA CYS A 208 9.67 8.20 -8.75
C CYS A 208 9.24 6.77 -9.06
N LEU A 209 8.13 6.33 -8.45
CA LEU A 209 7.58 5.00 -8.70
C LEU A 209 7.09 4.83 -10.14
N HIS A 210 6.49 5.89 -10.73
CA HIS A 210 5.98 5.88 -12.10
C HIS A 210 6.78 6.83 -12.99
N ALA A 211 6.36 8.06 -13.16
CA ALA A 211 7.02 9.03 -14.01
C ALA A 211 7.67 10.15 -13.18
N CYS A 212 8.85 10.57 -13.61
CA CYS A 212 9.56 11.73 -13.09
C CYS A 212 9.48 12.85 -14.12
N VAL A 213 9.09 14.05 -13.68
CA VAL A 213 8.97 15.23 -14.52
C VAL A 213 9.93 16.28 -14.00
N ASN A 214 10.92 16.63 -14.80
CA ASN A 214 11.86 17.71 -14.50
C ASN A 214 11.19 19.07 -14.61
N THR A 215 11.56 19.97 -13.70
CA THR A 215 11.12 21.36 -13.68
C THR A 215 12.30 22.27 -13.39
N ALA A 216 12.18 23.56 -13.66
CA ALA A 216 13.26 24.52 -13.41
C ALA A 216 13.64 24.57 -11.92
N GLY A 217 14.80 24.01 -11.55
CA GLY A 217 15.35 23.95 -10.20
C GLY A 217 14.81 22.82 -9.33
N SER A 218 14.06 21.86 -9.88
CA SER A 218 13.50 20.73 -9.11
C SER A 218 12.80 19.71 -10.02
N TYR A 219 12.18 18.70 -9.42
CA TYR A 219 11.34 17.70 -10.10
C TYR A 219 10.08 17.40 -9.31
N TYR A 220 9.14 16.73 -9.95
CA TYR A 220 8.02 16.09 -9.26
C TYR A 220 7.70 14.72 -9.86
N CYS A 221 7.09 13.87 -9.02
CA CYS A 221 6.64 12.57 -9.46
C CYS A 221 5.19 12.65 -9.95
N GLN A 222 4.94 12.07 -11.11
CA GLN A 222 3.60 11.97 -11.70
C GLN A 222 3.14 10.52 -11.65
N CYS A 223 1.91 10.31 -11.18
CA CYS A 223 1.25 9.02 -11.18
C CYS A 223 0.36 8.84 -12.42
N PRO A 224 0.07 7.60 -12.82
CA PRO A 224 -0.86 7.33 -13.92
C PRO A 224 -2.29 7.73 -13.52
N THR A 225 -3.17 7.80 -14.52
CA THR A 225 -4.60 8.09 -14.29
C THR A 225 -5.20 7.09 -13.31
N GLY A 226 -6.04 7.56 -12.39
CA GLY A 226 -6.64 6.77 -11.32
C GLY A 226 -5.77 6.59 -10.09
N TYR A 227 -4.55 7.16 -10.09
CA TYR A 227 -3.67 7.17 -8.93
C TYR A 227 -3.35 8.58 -8.47
N SER A 228 -3.07 8.74 -7.20
CA SER A 228 -2.57 9.96 -6.58
C SER A 228 -1.17 9.77 -6.03
N VAL A 229 -0.40 10.86 -6.00
CA VAL A 229 0.93 10.84 -5.37
C VAL A 229 0.76 10.69 -3.85
N SER A 230 1.47 9.75 -3.25
CA SER A 230 1.46 9.49 -1.82
C SER A 230 2.16 10.61 -1.04
N LYS A 231 2.03 10.59 0.30
CA LYS A 231 2.67 11.58 1.20
C LYS A 231 4.19 11.62 1.13
N ASP A 232 4.82 10.58 0.61
CA ASP A 232 6.26 10.50 0.38
C ASP A 232 6.72 11.25 -0.88
N ASN A 233 5.79 11.82 -1.66
CA ASN A 233 5.99 12.48 -2.95
C ASN A 233 6.67 11.62 -4.03
N ARG A 234 6.71 10.30 -3.86
CA ARG A 234 7.42 9.36 -4.75
C ARG A 234 6.56 8.19 -5.22
N SER A 235 5.75 7.68 -4.32
CA SER A 235 4.88 6.51 -4.55
C SER A 235 3.53 6.93 -5.10
N CYS A 236 2.89 6.02 -5.82
CA CYS A 236 1.54 6.19 -6.34
C CYS A 236 0.57 5.33 -5.53
N GLN A 237 -0.53 5.93 -5.10
CA GLN A 237 -1.60 5.27 -4.37
C GLN A 237 -2.87 5.29 -5.22
N ASP A 238 -3.55 4.17 -5.30
CA ASP A 238 -4.83 4.04 -5.97
C ASP A 238 -5.89 4.96 -5.36
N ILE A 239 -6.74 5.51 -6.23
CA ILE A 239 -7.88 6.33 -5.82
C ILE A 239 -9.10 5.42 -5.76
N ASP A 240 -9.67 5.23 -4.56
CA ASP A 240 -10.92 4.49 -4.42
C ASP A 240 -12.11 5.37 -4.84
N GLU A 241 -12.56 5.20 -6.08
CA GLU A 241 -13.69 5.95 -6.63
C GLU A 241 -15.01 5.51 -5.99
N CYS A 242 -15.11 4.25 -5.57
CA CYS A 242 -16.32 3.73 -4.94
C CYS A 242 -16.52 4.34 -3.55
N GLU A 243 -15.47 4.42 -2.74
CA GLU A 243 -15.52 5.04 -1.41
C GLU A 243 -15.78 6.55 -1.50
N ARG A 244 -15.16 7.21 -2.47
CA ARG A 244 -15.33 8.67 -2.69
C ARG A 244 -16.65 9.04 -3.36
N GLY A 245 -17.41 8.07 -3.87
CA GLY A 245 -18.61 8.33 -4.67
C GLY A 245 -18.31 8.99 -6.02
N ALA A 246 -17.09 8.90 -6.51
CA ALA A 246 -16.63 9.45 -7.79
C ALA A 246 -16.79 8.46 -8.94
N HIS A 247 -17.91 7.77 -8.98
CA HIS A 247 -18.24 6.74 -9.98
C HIS A 247 -19.58 7.02 -10.67
N ASN A 248 -19.77 6.41 -11.82
CA ASN A 248 -20.99 6.53 -12.63
C ASN A 248 -21.89 5.28 -12.58
N CYS A 249 -21.70 4.40 -11.57
CA CYS A 249 -22.49 3.18 -11.43
C CYS A 249 -23.95 3.53 -11.08
N THR A 250 -24.90 2.80 -11.67
CA THR A 250 -26.32 2.92 -11.35
C THR A 250 -26.65 2.24 -10.01
N LYS A 251 -27.83 2.49 -9.47
CA LYS A 251 -28.29 1.88 -8.19
C LYS A 251 -28.39 0.35 -8.24
N GLU A 252 -28.51 -0.23 -9.43
CA GLU A 252 -28.61 -1.68 -9.63
C GLU A 252 -27.23 -2.34 -9.78
N GLN A 253 -26.18 -1.54 -9.96
CA GLN A 253 -24.81 -1.98 -10.11
C GLN A 253 -24.05 -1.89 -8.80
N VAL A 254 -23.09 -2.78 -8.65
CA VAL A 254 -22.12 -2.75 -7.55
C VAL A 254 -20.87 -2.06 -8.06
N CYS A 255 -20.47 -0.98 -7.40
CA CYS A 255 -19.19 -0.36 -7.66
C CYS A 255 -18.09 -1.24 -7.07
N VAL A 256 -17.11 -1.57 -7.88
CA VAL A 256 -15.91 -2.33 -7.49
C VAL A 256 -14.68 -1.48 -7.78
N ASN A 257 -13.96 -1.10 -6.73
CA ASN A 257 -12.70 -0.40 -6.88
C ASN A 257 -11.67 -1.34 -7.51
N THR A 258 -10.98 -0.84 -8.54
CA THR A 258 -9.89 -1.54 -9.21
C THR A 258 -8.65 -0.64 -9.20
N PHE A 259 -7.48 -1.23 -9.25
CA PHE A 259 -6.25 -0.41 -9.32
C PHE A 259 -6.26 0.46 -10.58
N GLY A 260 -6.31 1.79 -10.39
CA GLY A 260 -6.35 2.80 -11.43
C GLY A 260 -7.73 3.13 -11.97
N GLY A 261 -8.82 2.76 -11.23
CA GLY A 261 -10.18 3.08 -11.60
C GLY A 261 -11.23 2.20 -10.94
N HIS A 262 -12.47 2.20 -11.46
CA HIS A 262 -13.56 1.40 -10.94
C HIS A 262 -14.28 0.63 -12.02
N ARG A 263 -15.06 -0.37 -11.60
CA ARG A 263 -15.95 -1.15 -12.45
C ARG A 263 -17.35 -1.21 -11.86
N CYS A 264 -18.34 -0.98 -12.71
CA CYS A 264 -19.75 -1.13 -12.33
C CYS A 264 -20.21 -2.54 -12.71
N MET A 265 -20.39 -3.41 -11.72
CA MET A 265 -20.72 -4.82 -11.94
C MET A 265 -22.22 -5.04 -11.77
N VAL A 266 -22.83 -5.70 -12.76
CA VAL A 266 -24.20 -6.21 -12.66
C VAL A 266 -24.13 -7.65 -12.18
N VAL A 267 -24.72 -7.92 -11.03
CA VAL A 267 -24.82 -9.27 -10.48
C VAL A 267 -26.22 -9.83 -10.77
N GLU A 268 -26.28 -10.85 -11.61
CA GLU A 268 -27.49 -11.60 -11.92
C GLU A 268 -27.42 -13.01 -11.35
N CYS A 269 -28.54 -13.45 -10.79
CA CYS A 269 -28.63 -14.82 -10.30
C CYS A 269 -28.65 -15.80 -11.48
N PRO A 270 -27.79 -16.83 -11.46
CA PRO A 270 -27.72 -17.78 -12.57
C PRO A 270 -29.00 -18.59 -12.70
N ARG A 271 -29.36 -18.90 -13.92
CA ARG A 271 -30.55 -19.73 -14.26
C ARG A 271 -30.14 -21.19 -14.33
N PHE A 272 -30.66 -22.00 -13.44
CA PHE A 272 -30.49 -23.45 -13.47
C PHE A 272 -31.79 -24.09 -13.93
N ARG A 273 -31.70 -25.19 -14.69
CA ARG A 273 -32.92 -25.90 -15.20
C ARG A 273 -33.78 -26.41 -14.05
N ASN A 274 -33.21 -26.78 -12.94
CA ASN A 274 -33.88 -27.49 -11.84
C ASN A 274 -33.95 -26.67 -10.54
N ALA A 275 -33.48 -25.42 -10.53
CA ALA A 275 -33.51 -24.55 -9.36
C ALA A 275 -33.67 -23.09 -9.78
N SER A 276 -34.45 -22.35 -9.03
CA SER A 276 -34.58 -20.90 -9.18
C SER A 276 -33.89 -20.19 -8.01
N TYR A 277 -33.42 -18.98 -8.27
CA TYR A 277 -32.68 -18.16 -7.31
C TYR A 277 -33.30 -16.79 -7.18
N ILE A 278 -33.27 -16.26 -5.99
CA ILE A 278 -33.60 -14.87 -5.68
C ILE A 278 -32.34 -14.12 -5.22
N LYS A 279 -32.26 -12.85 -5.55
CA LYS A 279 -31.18 -11.97 -5.10
C LYS A 279 -31.49 -11.49 -3.68
N THR A 280 -30.74 -11.93 -2.68
CA THR A 280 -30.95 -11.59 -1.27
C THR A 280 -30.06 -10.43 -0.83
N SER A 281 -28.96 -10.20 -1.56
CA SER A 281 -28.10 -9.02 -1.39
C SER A 281 -27.48 -8.61 -2.73
N PRO A 282 -26.84 -7.46 -2.86
CA PRO A 282 -26.15 -7.04 -4.09
C PRO A 282 -25.18 -8.09 -4.63
N LEU A 283 -24.59 -8.92 -3.76
CA LEU A 283 -23.54 -9.89 -4.08
C LEU A 283 -23.93 -11.35 -3.77
N GLN A 284 -25.22 -11.61 -3.50
CA GLN A 284 -25.63 -12.94 -3.08
C GLN A 284 -26.97 -13.35 -3.73
N CYS A 285 -27.01 -14.57 -4.20
CA CYS A 285 -28.19 -15.25 -4.68
C CYS A 285 -28.48 -16.48 -3.81
N GLU A 286 -29.71 -16.67 -3.38
CA GLU A 286 -30.16 -17.83 -2.61
C GLU A 286 -31.17 -18.64 -3.42
N ARG A 287 -31.06 -19.94 -3.27
CA ARG A 287 -31.99 -20.89 -3.95
C ARG A 287 -33.35 -20.85 -3.28
N ASN A 288 -34.42 -20.74 -4.09
CA ASN A 288 -35.78 -20.94 -3.61
C ASN A 288 -35.97 -22.36 -3.06
N PRO A 289 -36.84 -22.52 -2.06
CA PRO A 289 -37.15 -23.83 -1.51
C PRO A 289 -37.48 -24.86 -2.60
N CYS A 290 -36.88 -26.04 -2.54
CA CYS A 290 -37.12 -27.11 -3.47
C CYS A 290 -38.44 -27.83 -3.15
N VAL A 291 -39.19 -28.21 -4.18
CA VAL A 291 -40.35 -29.09 -4.03
C VAL A 291 -39.89 -30.45 -3.49
N GLN A 292 -40.64 -31.00 -2.56
CA GLN A 292 -40.36 -32.27 -1.92
C GLN A 292 -40.15 -33.38 -2.97
N GLY A 293 -39.01 -34.12 -2.83
CA GLY A 293 -38.65 -35.19 -3.77
C GLY A 293 -37.84 -34.74 -5.01
N ASN A 294 -37.66 -33.44 -5.26
CA ASN A 294 -36.84 -32.96 -6.37
C ASN A 294 -35.34 -33.00 -6.04
N LYS A 295 -34.75 -34.21 -6.24
CA LYS A 295 -33.30 -34.44 -5.99
C LYS A 295 -32.40 -33.50 -6.81
N ALA A 296 -32.77 -33.16 -8.03
CA ALA A 296 -31.97 -32.29 -8.89
C ALA A 296 -31.93 -30.85 -8.36
N CYS A 297 -33.04 -30.34 -7.81
CA CYS A 297 -33.05 -29.08 -7.10
C CYS A 297 -32.18 -29.12 -5.85
N LEU A 298 -32.22 -30.17 -5.05
CA LEU A 298 -31.46 -30.31 -3.83
C LEU A 298 -29.94 -30.37 -4.09
N GLN A 299 -29.49 -30.84 -5.25
CA GLN A 299 -28.10 -30.85 -5.69
C GLN A 299 -27.59 -29.48 -6.18
N ALA A 300 -28.48 -28.58 -6.53
CA ALA A 300 -28.11 -27.22 -6.94
C ALA A 300 -27.54 -26.42 -5.72
N PRO A 301 -26.67 -25.46 -5.92
CA PRO A 301 -26.13 -24.65 -4.83
C PRO A 301 -27.24 -24.01 -3.97
N VAL A 302 -27.08 -24.04 -2.66
CA VAL A 302 -27.96 -23.35 -1.70
C VAL A 302 -27.83 -21.85 -1.83
N SER A 303 -26.57 -21.38 -1.94
CA SER A 303 -26.26 -19.98 -2.20
C SER A 303 -25.12 -19.83 -3.19
N ILE A 304 -25.14 -18.69 -3.89
CA ILE A 304 -24.12 -18.29 -4.83
C ILE A 304 -23.70 -16.87 -4.45
N ASN A 305 -22.44 -16.72 -4.05
CA ASN A 305 -21.85 -15.46 -3.65
C ASN A 305 -20.93 -14.95 -4.76
N PHE A 306 -20.88 -13.63 -4.93
CA PHE A 306 -19.98 -12.97 -5.86
C PHE A 306 -18.95 -12.17 -5.07
N HIS A 307 -17.69 -12.36 -5.39
CA HIS A 307 -16.58 -11.68 -4.74
C HIS A 307 -15.69 -11.03 -5.80
N PHE A 308 -15.52 -9.72 -5.71
CA PHE A 308 -14.70 -8.94 -6.61
C PHE A 308 -13.47 -8.45 -5.87
N MET A 309 -12.31 -8.53 -6.50
CA MET A 309 -11.07 -8.05 -5.91
C MET A 309 -10.09 -7.58 -6.98
N SER A 310 -9.12 -6.77 -6.58
CA SER A 310 -8.08 -6.24 -7.46
C SER A 310 -6.71 -6.63 -6.98
N LEU A 311 -5.79 -6.84 -7.93
CA LEU A 311 -4.38 -7.11 -7.68
C LEU A 311 -3.50 -6.25 -8.57
N VAL A 312 -2.27 -5.98 -8.10
CA VAL A 312 -1.23 -5.40 -8.92
C VAL A 312 -0.61 -6.45 -9.85
N SER A 313 -0.08 -5.98 -10.97
CA SER A 313 0.61 -6.84 -11.95
C SER A 313 1.83 -7.54 -11.34
N ASN A 314 2.09 -8.77 -11.75
CA ASN A 314 3.25 -9.57 -11.34
C ASN A 314 3.44 -9.67 -9.82
N MET A 315 2.32 -9.74 -9.09
CA MET A 315 2.35 -9.94 -7.64
C MET A 315 3.08 -11.25 -7.30
N SER A 316 3.88 -11.21 -6.24
CA SER A 316 4.62 -12.38 -5.76
C SER A 316 3.69 -13.51 -5.33
N THR A 317 3.98 -14.72 -5.78
CA THR A 317 3.24 -15.96 -5.49
C THR A 317 4.11 -16.96 -4.71
N PRO A 318 3.51 -17.92 -3.98
CA PRO A 318 2.06 -18.10 -3.76
C PRO A 318 1.47 -17.06 -2.81
N ARG A 319 0.23 -16.65 -3.07
CA ARG A 319 -0.47 -15.66 -2.24
C ARG A 319 -1.92 -16.07 -1.98
N VAL A 320 -2.33 -16.01 -0.71
CA VAL A 320 -3.74 -16.21 -0.33
C VAL A 320 -4.54 -15.00 -0.78
N LEU A 321 -5.52 -15.24 -1.64
CA LEU A 321 -6.43 -14.22 -2.17
C LEU A 321 -7.68 -14.10 -1.32
N PHE A 322 -8.29 -15.23 -1.01
CA PHE A 322 -9.61 -15.29 -0.44
C PHE A 322 -9.76 -16.51 0.45
N ARG A 323 -10.49 -16.37 1.56
CA ARG A 323 -10.79 -17.46 2.47
C ARG A 323 -12.30 -17.73 2.47
N VAL A 324 -12.67 -18.96 2.18
CA VAL A 324 -14.05 -19.45 2.31
C VAL A 324 -14.17 -20.20 3.63
N SER A 325 -15.15 -19.83 4.45
CA SER A 325 -15.38 -20.50 5.73
C SER A 325 -16.87 -20.66 6.00
N ALA A 326 -17.24 -21.74 6.68
CA ALA A 326 -18.58 -21.91 7.24
C ALA A 326 -18.61 -21.33 8.65
N ALA A 327 -19.57 -20.45 8.92
CA ALA A 327 -19.79 -19.89 10.26
C ALA A 327 -20.30 -20.98 11.25
N ARG A 328 -21.04 -21.95 10.75
CA ARG A 328 -21.56 -23.10 11.51
C ARG A 328 -21.52 -24.32 10.57
N ILE A 329 -21.08 -25.44 11.08
CA ILE A 329 -21.14 -26.74 10.39
C ILE A 329 -22.38 -27.45 10.90
N LEU A 330 -23.31 -27.79 9.99
CA LEU A 330 -24.48 -28.59 10.30
C LEU A 330 -24.19 -30.08 10.16
N GLY A 331 -23.25 -30.44 9.28
CA GLY A 331 -22.80 -31.80 9.02
C GLY A 331 -21.51 -32.16 9.76
N ASP A 332 -20.96 -33.34 9.40
CA ASP A 332 -19.72 -33.88 9.99
C ASP A 332 -18.46 -33.45 9.24
N ALA A 333 -18.58 -33.04 7.97
CA ALA A 333 -17.44 -32.69 7.12
C ALA A 333 -17.74 -31.56 6.13
N LEU A 334 -16.72 -30.75 5.86
CA LEU A 334 -16.72 -29.80 4.75
C LEU A 334 -15.71 -30.25 3.68
N ARG A 335 -16.13 -30.16 2.44
CA ARG A 335 -15.30 -30.35 1.26
C ARG A 335 -15.19 -29.05 0.50
N PHE A 336 -13.99 -28.69 0.10
CA PHE A 336 -13.72 -27.54 -0.74
C PHE A 336 -13.23 -28.01 -2.11
N GLY A 337 -13.68 -27.37 -3.18
CA GLY A 337 -13.31 -27.68 -4.55
C GLY A 337 -13.25 -26.42 -5.42
N LEU A 338 -12.38 -26.44 -6.40
CA LEU A 338 -12.32 -25.41 -7.44
C LEU A 338 -13.15 -25.93 -8.64
N LEU A 339 -14.16 -25.16 -9.05
CA LEU A 339 -15.03 -25.51 -10.17
C LEU A 339 -14.57 -24.75 -11.43
N GLY A 340 -14.75 -25.42 -12.58
CA GLY A 340 -14.52 -24.80 -13.88
C GLY A 340 -13.05 -24.66 -14.27
N ASN A 341 -12.82 -24.41 -15.54
CA ASN A 341 -11.49 -24.39 -16.17
C ASN A 341 -11.03 -22.94 -16.52
N ARG A 342 -11.80 -21.93 -16.09
CA ARG A 342 -11.44 -20.52 -16.30
C ARG A 342 -10.45 -20.10 -15.25
N GLY A 343 -9.19 -19.87 -15.64
CA GLY A 343 -8.07 -19.60 -14.71
C GLY A 343 -7.35 -20.85 -14.19
N ALA A 344 -7.58 -22.03 -14.79
CA ALA A 344 -6.84 -23.24 -14.49
C ALA A 344 -5.34 -23.00 -14.72
N GLY A 345 -4.56 -23.21 -13.67
CA GLY A 345 -3.11 -22.93 -13.62
C GLY A 345 -2.75 -21.77 -12.67
N HIS A 346 -3.53 -20.70 -12.65
CA HIS A 346 -3.24 -19.57 -11.79
C HIS A 346 -3.70 -19.75 -10.34
N PHE A 347 -4.72 -20.59 -10.12
CA PHE A 347 -5.34 -20.77 -8.81
C PHE A 347 -5.19 -22.18 -8.28
N THR A 348 -5.01 -22.30 -6.98
CA THR A 348 -5.18 -23.53 -6.23
C THR A 348 -6.05 -23.29 -5.01
N LEU A 349 -6.73 -24.34 -4.55
CA LEU A 349 -7.54 -24.30 -3.34
C LEU A 349 -6.93 -25.19 -2.29
N GLN A 350 -6.52 -24.61 -1.17
CA GLN A 350 -5.91 -25.31 -0.06
C GLN A 350 -6.85 -25.31 1.15
N ARG A 351 -6.95 -26.44 1.84
CA ARG A 351 -7.67 -26.50 3.10
C ARG A 351 -6.83 -25.86 4.20
N SER A 352 -7.36 -24.82 4.85
CA SER A 352 -6.68 -24.09 5.92
C SER A 352 -7.05 -24.62 7.30
N SER A 353 -8.31 -25.08 7.48
CA SER A 353 -8.79 -25.67 8.74
C SER A 353 -9.91 -26.69 8.48
N ARG A 354 -10.53 -27.21 9.55
CA ARG A 354 -11.75 -28.04 9.42
C ARG A 354 -12.91 -27.28 8.79
N GLN A 355 -12.95 -25.94 8.97
CA GLN A 355 -14.07 -25.06 8.59
C GLN A 355 -13.72 -24.07 7.50
N SER A 356 -12.49 -24.06 6.99
CA SER A 356 -12.06 -23.08 6.00
C SER A 356 -11.16 -23.64 4.91
N GLY A 357 -11.35 -23.13 3.69
CA GLY A 357 -10.49 -23.29 2.54
C GLY A 357 -9.94 -21.94 2.08
N GLU A 358 -8.75 -21.91 1.53
CA GLU A 358 -8.07 -20.72 1.01
C GLU A 358 -7.85 -20.87 -0.49
N LEU A 359 -8.29 -19.85 -1.24
CA LEU A 359 -7.96 -19.69 -2.66
C LEU A 359 -6.62 -18.97 -2.75
N LEU A 360 -5.64 -19.61 -3.39
CA LEU A 360 -4.31 -19.07 -3.58
C LEU A 360 -4.07 -18.77 -5.06
N LEU A 361 -3.38 -17.67 -5.31
CA LEU A 361 -2.72 -17.40 -6.59
C LEU A 361 -1.35 -18.11 -6.55
N VAL A 362 -1.08 -19.01 -7.51
CA VAL A 362 0.14 -19.81 -7.54
C VAL A 362 1.12 -19.37 -8.62
N GLU A 363 0.63 -18.65 -9.63
CA GLU A 363 1.44 -18.08 -10.69
C GLU A 363 1.25 -16.57 -10.76
N PRO A 364 2.32 -15.78 -10.97
CA PRO A 364 2.21 -14.34 -11.17
C PRO A 364 1.39 -14.05 -12.43
N VAL A 365 0.54 -13.03 -12.37
CA VAL A 365 -0.28 -12.61 -13.51
C VAL A 365 0.15 -11.23 -13.95
N GLN A 366 0.45 -11.09 -15.21
CA GLN A 366 0.72 -9.79 -15.82
C GLN A 366 -0.61 -9.17 -16.27
N GLY A 367 -0.86 -7.94 -15.81
CA GLY A 367 -2.02 -7.17 -16.22
C GLY A 367 -1.77 -6.28 -17.44
N PRO A 368 -2.82 -5.68 -18.01
CA PRO A 368 -4.20 -5.76 -17.51
C PRO A 368 -4.87 -7.11 -17.85
N ALA A 369 -5.46 -7.76 -16.86
CA ALA A 369 -6.14 -9.03 -17.04
C ALA A 369 -7.37 -9.15 -16.11
N THR A 370 -8.30 -10.01 -16.48
CA THR A 370 -9.42 -10.39 -15.62
C THR A 370 -9.45 -11.91 -15.53
N LEU A 371 -9.38 -12.43 -14.31
CA LEU A 371 -9.42 -13.85 -14.03
C LEU A 371 -10.68 -14.18 -13.25
N GLU A 372 -11.21 -15.38 -13.45
CA GLU A 372 -12.39 -15.88 -12.74
C GLU A 372 -12.09 -17.23 -12.12
N ALA A 373 -12.55 -17.42 -10.89
CA ALA A 373 -12.50 -18.69 -10.19
C ALA A 373 -13.86 -18.97 -9.54
N GLU A 374 -14.29 -20.22 -9.55
CA GLU A 374 -15.48 -20.65 -8.83
C GLU A 374 -15.06 -21.62 -7.72
N VAL A 375 -15.24 -21.20 -6.46
CA VAL A 375 -14.93 -21.99 -5.27
C VAL A 375 -16.22 -22.63 -4.77
N GLU A 376 -16.22 -23.93 -4.66
CA GLU A 376 -17.29 -24.72 -4.05
C GLU A 376 -16.94 -25.09 -2.61
N MET A 377 -17.89 -24.92 -1.72
CA MET A 377 -17.91 -25.49 -0.40
C MET A 377 -19.12 -26.41 -0.27
N SER A 378 -18.88 -27.69 -0.03
CA SER A 378 -19.93 -28.71 0.14
C SER A 378 -19.95 -29.21 1.58
N GLU A 379 -21.11 -29.17 2.20
CA GLU A 379 -21.38 -29.68 3.53
C GLU A 379 -21.94 -31.09 3.45
N LEU A 380 -21.34 -32.02 4.18
CA LEU A 380 -21.62 -33.42 4.15
C LEU A 380 -21.98 -33.96 5.53
N GLU A 381 -22.96 -34.88 5.59
CA GLU A 381 -23.22 -35.72 6.76
C GLU A 381 -23.23 -37.17 6.33
N ARG A 382 -22.38 -37.99 6.96
CA ARG A 382 -22.23 -39.44 6.63
C ARG A 382 -22.08 -39.68 5.12
N ARG A 383 -21.31 -38.82 4.44
CA ARG A 383 -21.11 -38.78 2.98
C ARG A 383 -22.33 -38.33 2.16
N THR A 384 -23.41 -37.95 2.78
CA THR A 384 -24.62 -37.39 2.09
C THR A 384 -24.43 -35.87 2.01
N LEU A 385 -24.73 -35.27 0.84
CA LEU A 385 -24.66 -33.84 0.65
C LEU A 385 -25.83 -33.16 1.39
N LEU A 386 -25.53 -32.31 2.34
CA LEU A 386 -26.50 -31.45 3.04
C LEU A 386 -26.69 -30.11 2.33
N GLY A 387 -25.61 -29.49 1.89
CA GLY A 387 -25.62 -28.20 1.24
C GLY A 387 -24.40 -27.98 0.36
N ARG A 388 -24.61 -27.21 -0.69
CA ARG A 388 -23.58 -26.81 -1.63
C ARG A 388 -23.59 -25.29 -1.75
N TYR A 389 -22.45 -24.66 -1.58
CA TYR A 389 -22.27 -23.20 -1.62
C TYR A 389 -21.21 -22.87 -2.66
N VAL A 390 -21.50 -21.92 -3.52
CA VAL A 390 -20.55 -21.52 -4.57
C VAL A 390 -20.19 -20.05 -4.38
N THR A 391 -18.91 -19.75 -4.44
CA THR A 391 -18.40 -18.38 -4.48
C THR A 391 -17.71 -18.16 -5.81
N LYS A 392 -18.24 -17.21 -6.59
CA LYS A 392 -17.63 -16.73 -7.83
C LYS A 392 -16.71 -15.58 -7.51
N VAL A 393 -15.41 -15.77 -7.77
CA VAL A 393 -14.39 -14.77 -7.54
C VAL A 393 -13.96 -14.20 -8.88
N THR A 394 -14.07 -12.89 -9.04
CA THR A 394 -13.55 -12.16 -10.20
C THR A 394 -12.39 -11.30 -9.75
N LEU A 395 -11.24 -11.49 -10.38
CA LEU A 395 -10.00 -10.82 -10.05
C LEU A 395 -9.62 -9.88 -11.18
N PHE A 396 -9.47 -8.60 -10.87
CA PHE A 396 -8.98 -7.57 -11.80
C PHE A 396 -7.51 -7.32 -11.53
N VAL A 397 -6.67 -7.52 -12.54
CA VAL A 397 -5.22 -7.31 -12.44
C VAL A 397 -4.86 -5.99 -13.11
N SER A 398 -4.20 -5.12 -12.36
CA SER A 398 -3.70 -3.81 -12.82
C SER A 398 -2.63 -3.98 -13.91
N PRO A 399 -2.49 -3.02 -14.84
CA PRO A 399 -1.32 -2.97 -15.71
C PRO A 399 -0.02 -2.62 -14.98
N TYR A 400 -0.11 -2.08 -13.76
CA TYR A 400 1.02 -1.63 -12.95
C TYR A 400 1.35 -2.64 -11.85
N SER A 401 2.61 -2.67 -11.43
CA SER A 401 3.13 -3.55 -10.36
C SER A 401 3.13 -2.89 -8.97
N PHE A 402 2.41 -1.78 -8.83
CA PHE A 402 2.30 -0.98 -7.60
C PHE A 402 0.86 -0.56 -7.33
#